data_e66c4d386ecae7b0eea61a9c96c56b18
#
_entry.id   e66c4d386ecae7b0eea61a9c96c56b18
#
_cell.length_a   1.000
_cell.length_b   1.000
_cell.length_c   1.000
_cell.angle_alpha   90.00
_cell.angle_beta   90.00
_cell.angle_gamma   90.00
#
_symmetry.space_group_name_H-M   'P 1'
#
loop_
_entity.id
_entity.type
_entity.pdbx_description
1 polymer ?
#
loop_
_entity_poly.entity_id
_entity_poly.type
_entity_poly.pdbx_seq_one_letter_code
_entity_poly.pdbx_strand_id
1 'polypeptide(L)'
;GTYIATCEYTQQGMSEENVWVRVLHVVRFFRYLRFFPNGRCLSWLTTDEPADVVHRLEPGIRSKGCAAGHWRCLSEAGETLSRRGATILIEDLHDPTLPGYTFQMTLHMRSSPGRWHRMDMLEYASLNLQTGEVLPIPHKHARPFLFSRVLSYGV
;
A
#
# COMPACT_ATOMS: atom_id res chain seq x y z
N GLY A 1 -5.63 -12.93 4.09
CA GLY A 1 -4.27 -12.49 4.41
C GLY A 1 -4.03 -11.03 4.05
N THR A 2 -2.89 -10.55 4.45
CA THR A 2 -2.49 -9.16 4.26
C THR A 2 -1.20 -9.10 3.47
N TYR A 3 -1.11 -8.15 2.54
CA TYR A 3 0.12 -7.84 1.82
C TYR A 3 0.83 -6.70 2.52
N ILE A 4 2.14 -6.85 2.72
CA ILE A 4 2.95 -5.92 3.50
C ILE A 4 4.16 -5.51 2.67
N ALA A 5 4.35 -4.21 2.50
CA ALA A 5 5.57 -3.64 1.95
C ALA A 5 6.31 -2.87 3.05
N THR A 6 7.57 -3.21 3.25
CA THR A 6 8.46 -2.48 4.15
C THR A 6 9.16 -1.40 3.36
N CYS A 7 9.07 -0.18 3.82
CA CYS A 7 9.71 0.98 3.20
C CYS A 7 10.67 1.64 4.20
N GLU A 8 11.81 2.05 3.69
CA GLU A 8 12.82 2.73 4.51
C GLU A 8 13.31 3.98 3.77
N TYR A 9 13.49 5.06 4.48
CA TYR A 9 14.20 6.21 3.96
C TYR A 9 15.17 6.75 5.00
N THR A 10 16.22 7.37 4.50
CA THR A 10 17.25 7.95 5.33
C THR A 10 17.02 9.46 5.43
N GLN A 11 16.89 9.95 6.64
CA GLN A 11 16.77 11.38 6.91
C GLN A 11 18.08 11.89 7.49
N GLN A 12 18.64 12.92 6.87
CA GLN A 12 19.81 13.62 7.43
C GLN A 12 19.32 14.66 8.44
N GLY A 13 19.65 14.43 9.72
CA GLY A 13 19.51 15.45 10.75
C GLY A 13 20.82 16.19 10.90
N MET A 14 20.76 17.55 10.94
CA MET A 14 21.89 18.36 11.35
C MET A 14 21.72 18.69 12.83
N SER A 15 22.71 18.28 13.65
CA SER A 15 22.81 18.77 15.02
C SER A 15 23.29 20.21 14.99
N GLU A 16 22.57 21.13 15.61
CA GLU A 16 22.92 22.55 15.67
C GLU A 16 24.25 22.82 16.40
N GLU A 17 24.67 21.91 17.26
CA GLU A 17 25.89 22.03 18.05
C GLU A 17 27.17 21.58 17.36
N ASN A 18 27.04 20.81 16.24
CA ASN A 18 28.21 20.26 15.58
C ASN A 18 27.93 20.09 14.08
N VAL A 19 28.33 21.10 13.30
CA VAL A 19 28.22 21.13 11.82
C VAL A 19 28.90 19.93 11.15
N TRP A 20 29.73 19.19 11.89
CA TRP A 20 30.52 18.08 11.41
C TRP A 20 29.90 16.69 11.62
N VAL A 21 28.85 16.59 12.46
CA VAL A 21 28.20 15.32 12.74
C VAL A 21 26.87 15.26 11.99
N ARG A 22 26.89 14.54 10.88
CA ARG A 22 25.66 14.18 10.18
C ARG A 22 25.05 12.96 10.86
N VAL A 23 23.93 13.16 11.54
CA VAL A 23 23.15 12.04 12.10
C VAL A 23 22.24 11.50 11.01
N LEU A 24 22.50 10.26 10.57
CA LEU A 24 21.64 9.55 9.64
C LEU A 24 20.55 8.83 10.46
N HIS A 25 19.31 9.25 10.27
CA HIS A 25 18.15 8.55 10.82
C HIS A 25 17.55 7.66 9.73
N VAL A 26 17.48 6.37 9.99
CA VAL A 26 16.72 5.45 9.14
C VAL A 26 15.30 5.39 9.67
N VAL A 27 14.36 5.84 8.86
CA VAL A 27 12.93 5.77 9.18
C VAL A 27 12.34 4.60 8.44
N ARG A 28 11.77 3.66 9.19
CA ARG A 28 11.07 2.50 8.66
C ARG A 28 9.58 2.72 8.79
N PHE A 29 8.86 2.47 7.70
CA PHE A 29 7.41 2.47 7.69
C PHE A 29 6.90 1.32 6.84
N PHE A 30 5.63 0.98 7.04
CA PHE A 30 4.99 -0.15 6.37
C PHE A 30 3.75 0.31 5.65
N ARG A 31 3.51 -0.27 4.49
CA ARG A 31 2.23 -0.16 3.80
C ARG A 31 1.56 -1.52 3.82
N TYR A 32 0.34 -1.55 4.31
CA TYR A 32 -0.49 -2.75 4.41
C TYR A 32 -1.61 -2.68 3.39
N LEU A 33 -1.87 -3.79 2.70
CA LEU A 33 -3.00 -3.93 1.80
C LEU A 33 -3.78 -5.19 2.18
N ARG A 34 -5.07 -5.04 2.37
CA ARG A 34 -5.97 -6.16 2.58
C ARG A 34 -7.11 -6.09 1.57
N PHE A 35 -7.30 -7.18 0.84
CA PHE A 35 -8.33 -7.32 -0.18
C PHE A 35 -9.47 -8.18 0.34
N PHE A 36 -10.69 -7.74 0.10
CA PHE A 36 -11.90 -8.45 0.48
C PHE A 36 -12.59 -9.03 -0.75
N PRO A 37 -13.23 -10.20 -0.64
CA PRO A 37 -13.91 -10.85 -1.79
C PRO A 37 -15.01 -10.01 -2.43
N ASN A 38 -15.59 -9.05 -1.68
CA ASN A 38 -16.64 -8.16 -2.18
C ASN A 38 -16.11 -7.00 -3.05
N GLY A 39 -14.82 -6.97 -3.37
CA GLY A 39 -14.21 -5.91 -4.17
C GLY A 39 -13.74 -4.69 -3.36
N ARG A 40 -13.84 -4.74 -2.05
CA ARG A 40 -13.28 -3.69 -1.19
C ARG A 40 -11.84 -3.97 -0.83
N CYS A 41 -11.09 -2.92 -0.51
CA CYS A 41 -9.75 -3.06 0.02
C CYS A 41 -9.44 -1.98 1.06
N LEU A 42 -8.49 -2.29 1.92
CA LEU A 42 -7.94 -1.35 2.90
C LEU A 42 -6.44 -1.17 2.62
N SER A 43 -6.00 0.09 2.72
CA SER A 43 -4.59 0.46 2.66
C SER A 43 -4.25 1.24 3.92
N TRP A 44 -3.21 0.85 4.60
CA TRP A 44 -2.74 1.55 5.79
C TRP A 44 -1.23 1.80 5.71
N LEU A 45 -0.85 3.06 5.80
CA LEU A 45 0.53 3.49 5.86
C LEU A 45 0.85 3.93 7.29
N THR A 46 1.76 3.22 7.95
CA THR A 46 2.08 3.47 9.36
C THR A 46 3.49 2.99 9.69
N THR A 47 4.05 3.55 10.75
CA THR A 47 5.32 3.07 11.33
C THR A 47 5.11 1.88 12.27
N ASP A 48 3.86 1.53 12.59
CA ASP A 48 3.54 0.42 13.49
C ASP A 48 3.93 -0.92 12.88
N GLU A 49 4.48 -1.79 13.72
CA GLU A 49 4.97 -3.11 13.32
C GLU A 49 3.85 -4.06 12.88
N PRO A 50 4.15 -5.01 11.97
CA PRO A 50 3.14 -5.94 11.47
C PRO A 50 2.38 -6.71 12.55
N ALA A 51 3.03 -7.12 13.62
CA ALA A 51 2.38 -7.84 14.72
C ALA A 51 1.25 -7.05 15.37
N ASP A 52 1.38 -5.71 15.40
CA ASP A 52 0.39 -4.82 16.01
C ASP A 52 -0.73 -4.45 15.05
N VAL A 53 -0.42 -4.39 13.74
CA VAL A 53 -1.33 -3.86 12.72
C VAL A 53 -2.25 -4.91 12.11
N VAL A 54 -1.73 -6.09 11.81
CA VAL A 54 -2.46 -7.08 11.02
C VAL A 54 -3.80 -7.50 11.64
N HIS A 55 -3.90 -7.51 12.95
CA HIS A 55 -5.14 -7.83 13.67
C HIS A 55 -6.15 -6.68 13.70
N ARG A 56 -5.70 -5.45 13.40
CA ARG A 56 -6.52 -4.25 13.44
C ARG A 56 -7.02 -3.81 12.06
N LEU A 57 -6.57 -4.46 11.01
CA LEU A 57 -6.87 -4.10 9.62
C LEU A 57 -8.24 -4.68 9.22
N GLU A 58 -9.28 -4.10 9.76
CA GLU A 58 -10.68 -4.49 9.59
C GLU A 58 -11.52 -3.34 9.00
N PRO A 59 -12.62 -3.64 8.30
CA PRO A 59 -13.53 -2.60 7.82
C PRO A 59 -14.02 -1.71 8.98
N GLY A 60 -14.00 -0.39 8.75
CA GLY A 60 -14.42 0.57 9.76
C GLY A 60 -13.29 1.09 10.65
N ILE A 61 -12.06 0.58 10.49
CA ILE A 61 -10.92 1.17 11.19
C ILE A 61 -10.76 2.65 10.82
N ARG A 62 -10.58 3.49 11.84
CA ARG A 62 -10.38 4.92 11.69
C ARG A 62 -9.06 5.32 12.33
N SER A 63 -8.00 5.18 11.56
CA SER A 63 -6.66 5.57 11.98
C SER A 63 -6.03 6.43 10.89
N LYS A 64 -5.17 7.36 11.30
CA LYS A 64 -4.42 8.19 10.35
C LYS A 64 -3.62 7.30 9.40
N GLY A 65 -3.69 7.61 8.11
CA GLY A 65 -3.01 6.86 7.06
C GLY A 65 -3.75 5.62 6.59
N CYS A 66 -4.93 5.33 7.15
CA CYS A 66 -5.78 4.24 6.70
C CYS A 66 -6.79 4.74 5.68
N ALA A 67 -6.82 4.10 4.51
CA ALA A 67 -7.73 4.41 3.43
C ALA A 67 -8.50 3.17 3.01
N ALA A 68 -9.78 3.36 2.65
CA ALA A 68 -10.62 2.30 2.12
C ALA A 68 -10.98 2.60 0.67
N GLY A 69 -11.02 1.60 -0.16
CA GLY A 69 -11.31 1.73 -1.58
C GLY A 69 -11.81 0.45 -2.20
N HIS A 70 -11.64 0.34 -3.50
CA HIS A 70 -12.10 -0.78 -4.30
C HIS A 70 -10.95 -1.36 -5.12
N TRP A 71 -10.99 -2.67 -5.33
CA TRP A 71 -10.01 -3.36 -6.15
C TRP A 71 -10.67 -4.20 -7.22
N ARG A 72 -9.98 -4.39 -8.32
CA ARG A 72 -10.37 -5.31 -9.39
C ARG A 72 -9.13 -5.82 -10.11
N CYS A 73 -9.25 -7.01 -10.69
CA CYS A 73 -8.24 -7.52 -11.61
C CYS A 73 -8.49 -6.96 -13.00
N LEU A 74 -7.43 -6.45 -13.61
CA LEU A 74 -7.45 -6.09 -15.03
C LEU A 74 -7.06 -7.33 -15.82
N SER A 75 -8.00 -7.91 -16.55
CA SER A 75 -7.72 -8.96 -17.52
C SER A 75 -8.15 -8.47 -18.90
N GLU A 76 -7.29 -8.63 -19.89
CA GLU A 76 -7.73 -8.47 -21.27
C GLU A 76 -8.68 -9.61 -21.62
N ALA A 77 -9.72 -9.31 -22.41
CA ALA A 77 -10.70 -10.30 -22.83
C ALA A 77 -10.02 -11.48 -23.54
N GLY A 78 -10.13 -12.67 -22.95
CA GLY A 78 -9.52 -13.89 -23.48
C GLY A 78 -8.21 -14.32 -22.81
N GLU A 79 -7.67 -13.52 -21.91
CA GLU A 79 -6.57 -13.96 -21.06
C GLU A 79 -7.11 -14.66 -19.82
N THR A 80 -6.96 -15.97 -19.76
CA THR A 80 -6.98 -16.68 -18.49
C THR A 80 -5.90 -16.06 -17.60
N LEU A 81 -6.14 -15.98 -16.29
CA LEU A 81 -5.13 -15.65 -15.29
C LEU A 81 -3.88 -16.49 -15.58
N SER A 82 -3.06 -15.97 -16.47
CA SER A 82 -2.03 -16.77 -17.11
C SER A 82 -0.81 -16.82 -16.21
N ARG A 83 0.08 -17.72 -16.55
CA ARG A 83 1.39 -17.97 -15.93
C ARG A 83 2.25 -16.72 -15.70
N ARG A 84 1.85 -15.53 -16.19
CA ARG A 84 2.60 -14.27 -16.10
C ARG A 84 2.19 -13.38 -14.93
N GLY A 85 1.15 -13.76 -14.18
CA GLY A 85 0.61 -12.96 -13.09
C GLY A 85 -0.61 -12.15 -13.49
N ALA A 86 -1.06 -11.28 -12.61
CA ALA A 86 -2.25 -10.47 -12.79
C ALA A 86 -1.96 -9.01 -12.46
N THR A 87 -2.63 -8.11 -13.17
CA THR A 87 -2.63 -6.68 -12.84
C THR A 87 -3.84 -6.37 -11.98
N ILE A 88 -3.60 -5.74 -10.85
CA ILE A 88 -4.63 -5.34 -9.90
C ILE A 88 -4.71 -3.83 -9.88
N LEU A 89 -5.91 -3.29 -10.05
CA LEU A 89 -6.19 -1.88 -9.94
C LEU A 89 -6.92 -1.62 -8.62
N ILE A 90 -6.38 -0.71 -7.83
CA ILE A 90 -7.03 -0.20 -6.62
C ILE A 90 -7.45 1.24 -6.91
N GLU A 91 -8.73 1.52 -6.77
CA GLU A 91 -9.33 2.82 -7.03
C GLU A 91 -10.07 3.35 -5.80
N ASP A 92 -10.29 4.65 -5.80
CA ASP A 92 -11.11 5.35 -4.80
C ASP A 92 -10.64 5.12 -3.36
N LEU A 93 -9.33 4.97 -3.16
CA LEU A 93 -8.77 4.94 -1.83
C LEU A 93 -9.01 6.28 -1.16
N HIS A 94 -9.88 6.30 -0.17
CA HIS A 94 -10.26 7.48 0.57
C HIS A 94 -9.76 7.42 2.00
N ASP A 95 -8.94 8.39 2.36
CA ASP A 95 -8.50 8.63 3.73
C ASP A 95 -9.36 9.75 4.31
N PRO A 96 -10.14 9.50 5.37
CA PRO A 96 -11.00 10.54 5.97
C PRO A 96 -10.24 11.77 6.47
N THR A 97 -8.93 11.66 6.71
CA THR A 97 -8.10 12.81 7.11
C THR A 97 -7.72 13.70 5.92
N LEU A 98 -7.95 13.23 4.69
CA LEU A 98 -7.68 13.94 3.45
C LEU A 98 -8.92 13.96 2.55
N PRO A 99 -10.00 14.65 2.94
CA PRO A 99 -11.30 14.52 2.28
C PRO A 99 -11.34 15.03 0.84
N GLY A 100 -10.38 15.87 0.44
CA GLY A 100 -10.31 16.41 -0.91
C GLY A 100 -9.61 15.52 -1.93
N TYR A 101 -9.15 14.34 -1.53
CA TYR A 101 -8.33 13.48 -2.38
C TYR A 101 -8.78 12.03 -2.31
N THR A 102 -8.59 11.32 -3.43
CA THR A 102 -8.57 9.87 -3.47
C THR A 102 -7.26 9.41 -4.10
N PHE A 103 -6.91 8.16 -3.87
CA PHE A 103 -5.68 7.58 -4.38
C PHE A 103 -6.00 6.35 -5.22
N GLN A 104 -5.13 6.07 -6.20
CA GLN A 104 -5.22 4.87 -7.01
C GLN A 104 -3.86 4.23 -7.15
N MET A 105 -3.84 2.90 -7.20
CA MET A 105 -2.63 2.11 -7.36
C MET A 105 -2.84 1.06 -8.44
N THR A 106 -1.82 0.83 -9.26
CA THR A 106 -1.77 -0.30 -10.16
C THR A 106 -0.65 -1.21 -9.69
N LEU A 107 -1.00 -2.47 -9.45
CA LEU A 107 -0.10 -3.47 -8.91
C LEU A 107 0.01 -4.65 -9.87
N HIS A 108 1.20 -5.21 -9.95
CA HIS A 108 1.43 -6.46 -10.67
C HIS A 108 1.66 -7.58 -9.67
N MET A 109 0.77 -8.58 -9.66
CA MET A 109 0.91 -9.76 -8.84
C MET A 109 1.65 -10.83 -9.62
N ARG A 110 2.82 -11.21 -9.13
CA ARG A 110 3.58 -12.33 -9.68
C ARG A 110 3.02 -13.64 -9.17
N SER A 111 2.71 -14.54 -10.09
CA SER A 111 2.36 -15.90 -9.76
C SER A 111 3.58 -16.80 -9.94
N SER A 112 3.87 -17.61 -8.94
CA SER A 112 4.53 -18.89 -9.13
C SER A 112 3.47 -19.98 -8.95
N PRO A 113 3.65 -21.20 -9.49
CA PRO A 113 2.62 -22.23 -9.38
C PRO A 113 2.09 -22.38 -7.95
N GLY A 114 0.79 -22.08 -7.76
CA GLY A 114 0.11 -22.16 -6.48
C GLY A 114 0.41 -21.06 -5.45
N ARG A 115 1.10 -19.98 -5.83
CA ARG A 115 1.49 -18.93 -4.87
C ARG A 115 1.31 -17.51 -5.41
N TRP A 116 0.38 -16.76 -4.84
CA TRP A 116 0.14 -15.34 -5.08
C TRP A 116 0.75 -14.52 -3.94
N HIS A 117 2.08 -14.48 -3.85
CA HIS A 117 2.77 -14.02 -2.66
C HIS A 117 3.50 -12.68 -2.80
N ARG A 118 3.60 -12.14 -4.03
CA ARG A 118 4.34 -10.91 -4.26
C ARG A 118 3.62 -9.99 -5.23
N MET A 119 3.51 -8.71 -4.85
CA MET A 119 3.00 -7.65 -5.73
C MET A 119 4.03 -6.54 -5.86
N ASP A 120 4.22 -6.07 -7.09
CA ASP A 120 5.03 -4.89 -7.39
C ASP A 120 4.11 -3.71 -7.72
N MET A 121 4.45 -2.52 -7.20
CA MET A 121 3.71 -1.30 -7.53
C MET A 121 4.17 -0.77 -8.89
N LEU A 122 3.26 -0.68 -9.85
CA LEU A 122 3.52 -0.15 -11.18
C LEU A 122 3.23 1.35 -11.26
N GLU A 123 2.11 1.78 -10.68
CA GLU A 123 1.66 3.17 -10.69
C GLU A 123 1.02 3.52 -9.35
N TYR A 124 1.22 4.77 -8.95
CA TYR A 124 0.57 5.36 -7.79
C TYR A 124 0.24 6.81 -8.11
N ALA A 125 -0.99 7.23 -7.82
CA ALA A 125 -1.43 8.59 -8.12
C ALA A 125 -2.47 9.08 -7.11
N SER A 126 -2.52 10.40 -6.94
CA SER A 126 -3.59 11.07 -6.22
C SER A 126 -4.53 11.75 -7.21
N LEU A 127 -5.82 11.77 -6.89
CA LEU A 127 -6.86 12.49 -7.61
C LEU A 127 -7.41 13.60 -6.71
N ASN A 128 -7.30 14.84 -7.17
CA ASN A 128 -7.95 15.95 -6.51
C ASN A 128 -9.44 15.97 -6.91
N LEU A 129 -10.33 15.74 -5.95
CA LEU A 129 -11.76 15.64 -6.21
C LEU A 129 -12.40 16.97 -6.63
N GLN A 130 -11.78 18.09 -6.26
CA GLN A 130 -12.29 19.42 -6.59
C GLN A 130 -11.93 19.85 -8.00
N THR A 131 -10.69 19.60 -8.41
CA THR A 131 -10.16 20.03 -9.71
C THR A 131 -10.12 18.94 -10.77
N GLY A 132 -10.23 17.68 -10.38
CA GLY A 132 -10.05 16.53 -11.27
C GLY A 132 -8.59 16.26 -11.66
N GLU A 133 -7.63 16.98 -11.09
CA GLU A 133 -6.22 16.82 -11.40
C GLU A 133 -5.68 15.50 -10.84
N VAL A 134 -4.99 14.74 -11.69
CA VAL A 134 -4.30 13.50 -11.32
C VAL A 134 -2.81 13.78 -11.23
N LEU A 135 -2.23 13.55 -10.05
CA LEU A 135 -0.79 13.74 -9.82
C LEU A 135 -0.13 12.41 -9.54
N PRO A 136 0.87 12.01 -10.35
CA PRO A 136 1.67 10.82 -10.05
C PRO A 136 2.41 10.98 -8.74
N ILE A 137 2.42 9.92 -7.94
CA ILE A 137 3.19 9.86 -6.69
C ILE A 137 4.44 9.02 -6.96
N PRO A 138 5.65 9.55 -6.67
CA PRO A 138 6.87 8.80 -6.85
C PRO A 138 6.87 7.51 -6.02
N HIS A 139 7.25 6.39 -6.65
CA HIS A 139 7.30 5.07 -6.00
C HIS A 139 8.53 4.26 -6.39
N LYS A 140 9.54 4.89 -6.99
CA LYS A 140 10.76 4.20 -7.45
C LYS A 140 11.53 3.48 -6.35
N HIS A 141 11.32 3.87 -5.09
CA HIS A 141 11.91 3.22 -3.92
C HIS A 141 10.93 2.28 -3.20
N ALA A 142 9.73 2.09 -3.75
CA ALA A 142 8.76 1.19 -3.18
C ALA A 142 9.26 -0.26 -3.32
N ARG A 143 9.25 -0.99 -2.20
CA ARG A 143 9.57 -2.40 -2.19
C ARG A 143 8.33 -3.24 -2.52
N PRO A 144 8.50 -4.48 -2.99
CA PRO A 144 7.37 -5.37 -3.24
C PRO A 144 6.54 -5.61 -2.00
N PHE A 145 5.23 -5.79 -2.21
CA PHE A 145 4.33 -6.30 -1.19
C PHE A 145 4.47 -7.81 -1.09
N LEU A 146 4.66 -8.31 0.12
CA LEU A 146 4.73 -9.73 0.40
C LEU A 146 3.49 -10.18 1.14
N PHE A 147 2.96 -11.34 0.76
CA PHE A 147 1.79 -11.91 1.41
C PHE A 147 2.12 -12.45 2.78
N SER A 148 1.32 -12.07 3.76
CA SER A 148 1.36 -12.60 5.12
C SER A 148 0.02 -13.22 5.47
N ARG A 149 0.04 -14.49 5.86
CA ARG A 149 -1.15 -15.18 6.33
C ARG A 149 -1.49 -14.69 7.73
N VAL A 150 -2.69 -14.14 7.87
CA VAL A 150 -3.21 -13.71 9.16
C VAL A 150 -4.25 -14.73 9.60
N LEU A 151 -4.02 -15.36 10.77
CA LEU A 151 -4.91 -16.41 11.28
C LEU A 151 -6.16 -15.84 11.94
N SER A 152 -6.09 -14.63 12.45
CA SER A 152 -7.22 -13.98 13.11
C SER A 152 -7.16 -12.46 12.92
N TYR A 153 -8.29 -11.88 12.55
CA TYR A 153 -8.50 -10.44 12.50
C TYR A 153 -9.48 -10.04 13.60
N GLY A 154 -9.07 -9.09 14.44
CA GLY A 154 -9.87 -8.68 15.58
C GLY A 154 -9.83 -9.70 16.72
N VAL A 155 -10.51 -9.41 17.77
CA VAL A 155 -10.64 -10.29 18.95
C VAL A 155 -12.06 -10.80 19.04
#